data_3abffb80821ea411145dd3f71e32550e
#
_entry.id   3abffb80821ea411145dd3f71e32550e
#
_cell.length_a   1.000
_cell.length_b   1.000
_cell.length_c   1.000
_cell.angle_alpha   90.00
_cell.angle_beta   90.00
_cell.angle_gamma   90.00
#
_symmetry.space_group_name_H-M   'P 1'
#
loop_
_entity.id
_entity.type
_entity.pdbx_description
1 polymer ?
#
loop_
_entity_poly.entity_id
_entity_poly.type
_entity_poly.pdbx_seq_one_letter_code
_entity_poly.pdbx_strand_id
1 'polypeptide(L)'
;WRATKEWLDKQAKGSVVYVAFGSEVKPNQTELTEIAHGLELSGLPFFWVLRNRRGLADTESTELPEGFEERTKGRGVVCTSWAPQFKILSHDSVGGVLTHSGWSTVVEAIQFERALILLTFLVDQGLHASFLVEKKMAYLIPRDERDGSFTGDLVAESLRLVMVAQEGKMYRDTAKEMRGLFGDRYRQDRYVDNFLGFLLSHSRSKAKDKQIHD
;
A
#
# COMPACT_ATOMS: atom_id res chain seq x y z
N TRP A 1 -0.10 -19.26 -3.35
CA TRP A 1 1.15 -18.76 -2.74
C TRP A 1 2.41 -19.31 -3.40
N ARG A 2 2.43 -20.60 -3.70
CA ARG A 2 3.62 -21.25 -4.28
C ARG A 2 4.07 -20.56 -5.58
N ALA A 3 3.19 -20.38 -6.55
CA ALA A 3 3.52 -19.72 -7.81
C ALA A 3 3.96 -18.24 -7.60
N THR A 4 3.29 -17.51 -6.71
CA THR A 4 3.68 -16.14 -6.35
C THR A 4 5.09 -16.11 -5.76
N LYS A 5 5.39 -17.03 -4.83
CA LYS A 5 6.72 -17.10 -4.22
C LYS A 5 7.79 -17.45 -5.26
N GLU A 6 7.55 -18.43 -6.12
CA GLU A 6 8.48 -18.82 -7.19
C GLU A 6 8.76 -17.67 -8.16
N TRP A 7 7.79 -16.79 -8.40
CA TRP A 7 8.01 -15.60 -9.21
C TRP A 7 8.83 -14.54 -8.45
N LEU A 8 8.49 -14.28 -7.18
CA LEU A 8 9.23 -13.34 -6.33
C LEU A 8 10.68 -13.76 -6.13
N ASP A 9 10.95 -15.06 -5.94
CA ASP A 9 12.32 -15.61 -5.78
C ASP A 9 13.22 -15.35 -7.01
N LYS A 10 12.64 -15.13 -8.18
CA LYS A 10 13.37 -14.82 -9.42
C LYS A 10 13.70 -13.33 -9.57
N GLN A 11 13.11 -12.47 -8.74
CA GLN A 11 13.32 -11.02 -8.81
C GLN A 11 14.51 -10.60 -7.94
N ALA A 12 15.21 -9.55 -8.35
CA ALA A 12 16.31 -8.99 -7.58
C ALA A 12 15.81 -8.41 -6.24
N LYS A 13 16.65 -8.46 -5.23
CA LYS A 13 16.34 -7.92 -3.91
C LYS A 13 15.92 -6.45 -4.00
N GLY A 14 14.78 -6.11 -3.42
CA GLY A 14 14.24 -4.75 -3.34
C GLY A 14 13.80 -4.16 -4.68
N SER A 15 13.63 -4.97 -5.74
CA SER A 15 13.27 -4.47 -7.08
C SER A 15 11.77 -4.40 -7.34
N VAL A 16 10.97 -5.23 -6.67
CA VAL A 16 9.54 -5.39 -6.95
C VAL A 16 8.72 -4.29 -6.30
N VAL A 17 7.83 -3.70 -7.08
CA VAL A 17 6.75 -2.84 -6.59
C VAL A 17 5.51 -3.70 -6.31
N TYR A 18 5.06 -3.74 -5.06
CA TYR A 18 3.76 -4.28 -4.70
C TYR A 18 2.70 -3.23 -4.93
N VAL A 19 1.64 -3.54 -5.69
CA VAL A 19 0.58 -2.58 -6.04
C VAL A 19 -0.74 -3.07 -5.48
N ALA A 20 -1.35 -2.30 -4.57
CA ALA A 20 -2.65 -2.62 -3.99
C ALA A 20 -3.37 -1.36 -3.49
N PHE A 21 -4.62 -1.18 -3.90
CA PHE A 21 -5.45 -0.04 -3.52
C PHE A 21 -6.56 -0.40 -2.51
N GLY A 22 -6.36 -1.49 -1.77
CA GLY A 22 -7.31 -1.95 -0.74
C GLY A 22 -8.56 -2.59 -1.32
N SER A 23 -9.63 -2.62 -0.51
CA SER A 23 -10.89 -3.26 -0.88
C SER A 23 -11.99 -2.26 -1.25
N GLU A 24 -11.82 -0.99 -0.96
CA GLU A 24 -12.83 0.06 -1.14
C GLU A 24 -12.56 0.94 -2.35
N VAL A 25 -11.29 1.11 -2.72
CA VAL A 25 -10.90 1.90 -3.88
C VAL A 25 -11.17 1.11 -5.17
N LYS A 26 -11.89 1.76 -6.08
CA LYS A 26 -12.13 1.28 -7.44
C LYS A 26 -11.68 2.38 -8.40
N PRO A 27 -10.48 2.27 -8.97
CA PRO A 27 -10.09 3.15 -10.06
C PRO A 27 -11.10 3.01 -11.21
N ASN A 28 -11.50 4.13 -11.79
CA ASN A 28 -12.28 4.10 -13.03
C ASN A 28 -11.42 3.60 -14.21
N GLN A 29 -12.02 3.40 -15.39
CA GLN A 29 -11.29 2.84 -16.54
C GLN A 29 -10.09 3.70 -16.96
N THR A 30 -10.21 5.02 -16.93
CA THR A 30 -9.11 5.94 -17.26
C THR A 30 -7.98 5.82 -16.24
N GLU A 31 -8.30 5.88 -14.96
CA GLU A 31 -7.32 5.73 -13.88
C GLU A 31 -6.63 4.37 -13.92
N LEU A 32 -7.37 3.29 -14.18
CA LEU A 32 -6.81 1.94 -14.32
C LEU A 32 -5.83 1.89 -15.50
N THR A 33 -6.19 2.49 -16.62
CA THR A 33 -5.35 2.57 -17.81
C THR A 33 -4.07 3.33 -17.52
N GLU A 34 -4.14 4.48 -16.85
CA GLU A 34 -2.97 5.28 -16.48
C GLU A 34 -2.05 4.53 -15.48
N ILE A 35 -2.62 3.82 -14.50
CA ILE A 35 -1.83 2.97 -13.60
C ILE A 35 -1.11 1.88 -14.38
N ALA A 36 -1.82 1.19 -15.28
CA ALA A 36 -1.23 0.14 -16.10
C ALA A 36 -0.10 0.67 -16.98
N HIS A 37 -0.32 1.79 -17.68
CA HIS A 37 0.71 2.46 -18.47
C HIS A 37 1.92 2.83 -17.61
N GLY A 38 1.70 3.40 -16.42
CA GLY A 38 2.79 3.75 -15.52
C GLY A 38 3.62 2.56 -15.06
N LEU A 39 2.97 1.44 -14.74
CA LEU A 39 3.66 0.20 -14.41
C LEU A 39 4.46 -0.35 -15.60
N GLU A 40 3.89 -0.30 -16.79
CA GLU A 40 4.57 -0.71 -18.02
C GLU A 40 5.78 0.18 -18.33
N LEU A 41 5.60 1.49 -18.35
CA LEU A 41 6.63 2.50 -18.64
C LEU A 41 7.73 2.56 -17.59
N SER A 42 7.44 2.22 -16.34
CA SER A 42 8.44 2.21 -15.27
C SER A 42 9.59 1.24 -15.55
N GLY A 43 9.34 0.16 -16.27
CA GLY A 43 10.28 -0.92 -16.52
C GLY A 43 10.56 -1.78 -15.28
N LEU A 44 9.98 -1.46 -14.12
CA LEU A 44 10.21 -2.17 -12.87
C LEU A 44 9.41 -3.46 -12.78
N PRO A 45 9.89 -4.49 -12.07
CA PRO A 45 9.07 -5.63 -11.70
C PRO A 45 7.94 -5.20 -10.77
N PHE A 46 6.72 -5.74 -11.00
CA PHE A 46 5.58 -5.43 -10.14
C PHE A 46 4.69 -6.64 -9.89
N PHE A 47 4.05 -6.64 -8.72
CA PHE A 47 2.97 -7.56 -8.36
C PHE A 47 1.73 -6.74 -8.03
N TRP A 48 0.76 -6.74 -8.92
CA TRP A 48 -0.45 -5.92 -8.83
C TRP A 48 -1.65 -6.74 -8.37
N VAL A 49 -2.21 -6.43 -7.20
CA VAL A 49 -3.47 -7.01 -6.74
C VAL A 49 -4.62 -6.16 -7.26
N LEU A 50 -5.23 -6.63 -8.34
CA LEU A 50 -6.38 -5.99 -8.98
C LEU A 50 -7.64 -6.79 -8.65
N ARG A 51 -8.40 -6.34 -7.65
CA ARG A 51 -9.61 -7.03 -7.23
C ARG A 51 -10.80 -6.61 -8.08
N ASN A 52 -11.32 -7.54 -8.87
CA ASN A 52 -12.64 -7.39 -9.48
C ASN A 52 -13.70 -7.64 -8.39
N ARG A 53 -14.34 -6.59 -7.87
CA ARG A 53 -15.53 -6.77 -7.03
C ARG A 53 -16.70 -7.25 -7.90
N ARG A 54 -17.14 -8.47 -7.68
CA ARG A 54 -18.44 -8.95 -8.17
C ARG A 54 -19.53 -8.49 -7.19
N GLY A 55 -19.98 -7.26 -7.30
CA GLY A 55 -21.20 -6.78 -6.62
C GLY A 55 -22.38 -6.82 -7.57
N LEU A 56 -23.58 -7.18 -7.09
CA LEU A 56 -24.83 -7.21 -7.87
C LEU A 56 -25.22 -5.86 -8.50
N ALA A 57 -24.52 -4.77 -8.19
CA ALA A 57 -24.77 -3.41 -8.69
C ALA A 57 -23.64 -2.87 -9.60
N ASP A 58 -22.52 -3.58 -9.78
CA ASP A 58 -21.40 -3.12 -10.60
C ASP A 58 -21.61 -3.58 -12.06
N THR A 59 -22.19 -2.72 -12.88
CA THR A 59 -22.38 -2.95 -14.33
C THR A 59 -21.15 -2.62 -15.17
N GLU A 60 -20.12 -1.97 -14.60
CA GLU A 60 -18.90 -1.60 -15.30
C GLU A 60 -17.74 -2.52 -14.87
N SER A 61 -17.36 -3.43 -15.76
CA SER A 61 -16.10 -4.14 -15.64
C SER A 61 -14.97 -3.24 -16.15
N THR A 62 -14.02 -2.89 -15.29
CA THR A 62 -12.77 -2.26 -15.75
C THR A 62 -11.85 -3.33 -16.32
N GLU A 63 -11.27 -3.06 -17.49
CA GLU A 63 -10.39 -3.98 -18.19
C GLU A 63 -8.98 -3.39 -18.32
N LEU A 64 -7.98 -4.24 -18.18
CA LEU A 64 -6.60 -3.84 -18.45
C LEU A 64 -6.44 -3.47 -19.93
N PRO A 65 -5.52 -2.54 -20.27
CA PRO A 65 -5.22 -2.23 -21.66
C PRO A 65 -4.87 -3.48 -22.46
N GLU A 66 -5.37 -3.55 -23.70
CA GLU A 66 -5.10 -4.68 -24.58
C GLU A 66 -3.61 -4.99 -24.67
N GLY A 67 -3.23 -6.25 -24.52
CA GLY A 67 -1.85 -6.73 -24.58
C GLY A 67 -0.97 -6.35 -23.39
N PHE A 68 -1.50 -5.70 -22.33
CA PHE A 68 -0.72 -5.27 -21.17
C PHE A 68 0.04 -6.43 -20.50
N GLU A 69 -0.65 -7.53 -20.21
CA GLU A 69 -0.02 -8.69 -19.56
C GLU A 69 1.07 -9.35 -20.43
N GLU A 70 0.88 -9.35 -21.76
CA GLU A 70 1.89 -9.89 -22.68
C GLU A 70 3.13 -8.99 -22.74
N ARG A 71 2.96 -7.64 -22.81
CA ARG A 71 4.08 -6.69 -22.83
C ARG A 71 4.84 -6.64 -21.51
N THR A 72 4.18 -6.98 -20.41
CA THR A 72 4.80 -7.00 -19.07
C THR A 72 5.21 -8.39 -18.60
N LYS A 73 5.06 -9.39 -19.46
CA LYS A 73 5.37 -10.80 -19.17
C LYS A 73 6.77 -10.98 -18.59
N GLY A 74 6.87 -11.77 -17.55
CA GLY A 74 8.12 -12.06 -16.82
C GLY A 74 8.50 -11.04 -15.75
N ARG A 75 8.15 -9.76 -15.91
CA ARG A 75 8.37 -8.70 -14.89
C ARG A 75 7.12 -8.26 -14.17
N GLY A 76 5.94 -8.43 -14.74
CA GLY A 76 4.65 -8.10 -14.15
C GLY A 76 3.82 -9.33 -13.82
N VAL A 77 3.10 -9.26 -12.71
CA VAL A 77 2.06 -10.22 -12.33
C VAL A 77 0.82 -9.44 -11.92
N VAL A 78 -0.33 -9.75 -12.54
CA VAL A 78 -1.63 -9.25 -12.11
C VAL A 78 -2.38 -10.37 -11.39
N CYS A 79 -2.77 -10.11 -10.15
CA CYS A 79 -3.49 -11.05 -9.29
C CYS A 79 -4.92 -10.52 -9.08
N THR A 80 -5.91 -11.15 -9.71
CA THR A 80 -7.33 -10.79 -9.58
C THR A 80 -8.04 -11.52 -8.43
N SER A 81 -7.35 -12.44 -7.80
CA SER A 81 -7.83 -13.22 -6.65
C SER A 81 -7.27 -12.70 -5.32
N TRP A 82 -7.55 -13.42 -4.25
CA TRP A 82 -6.98 -13.11 -2.95
C TRP A 82 -5.45 -13.31 -2.94
N ALA A 83 -4.71 -12.31 -2.47
CA ALA A 83 -3.25 -12.35 -2.33
C ALA A 83 -2.85 -12.23 -0.85
N PRO A 84 -1.90 -13.06 -0.36
CA PRO A 84 -1.42 -12.99 1.01
C PRO A 84 -0.48 -11.80 1.21
N GLN A 85 -1.04 -10.57 1.32
CA GLN A 85 -0.32 -9.30 1.35
C GLN A 85 0.88 -9.32 2.29
N PHE A 86 0.67 -9.74 3.53
CA PHE A 86 1.73 -9.77 4.54
C PHE A 86 2.92 -10.66 4.12
N LYS A 87 2.66 -11.83 3.51
CA LYS A 87 3.72 -12.71 3.01
C LYS A 87 4.46 -12.11 1.81
N ILE A 88 3.74 -11.40 0.94
CA ILE A 88 4.35 -10.73 -0.21
C ILE A 88 5.21 -9.57 0.26
N LEU A 89 4.69 -8.70 1.14
CA LEU A 89 5.43 -7.57 1.69
C LEU A 89 6.68 -8.00 2.47
N SER A 90 6.65 -9.16 3.13
CA SER A 90 7.81 -9.69 3.86
C SER A 90 8.90 -10.26 2.95
N HIS A 91 8.65 -10.44 1.65
CA HIS A 91 9.61 -11.05 0.73
C HIS A 91 10.73 -10.07 0.35
N ASP A 92 11.98 -10.55 0.34
CA ASP A 92 13.17 -9.72 0.12
C ASP A 92 13.20 -9.00 -1.23
N SER A 93 12.56 -9.54 -2.25
CA SER A 93 12.49 -8.91 -3.57
C SER A 93 11.58 -7.68 -3.61
N VAL A 94 10.63 -7.53 -2.68
CA VAL A 94 9.77 -6.34 -2.62
C VAL A 94 10.54 -5.17 -2.04
N GLY A 95 10.60 -4.06 -2.76
CA GLY A 95 11.30 -2.83 -2.34
C GLY A 95 10.37 -1.68 -2.00
N GLY A 96 9.21 -1.62 -2.66
CA GLY A 96 8.25 -0.53 -2.47
C GLY A 96 6.81 -0.97 -2.65
N VAL A 97 5.91 -0.08 -2.26
CA VAL A 97 4.46 -0.29 -2.31
C VAL A 97 3.79 0.92 -2.95
N LEU A 98 3.07 0.68 -4.04
CA LEU A 98 2.13 1.66 -4.61
C LEU A 98 0.75 1.40 -4.01
N THR A 99 0.23 2.37 -3.26
CA THR A 99 -1.02 2.21 -2.50
C THR A 99 -1.81 3.51 -2.38
N HIS A 100 -3.07 3.39 -1.97
CA HIS A 100 -4.00 4.50 -1.73
C HIS A 100 -3.80 5.23 -0.39
N SER A 101 -2.74 4.94 0.36
CA SER A 101 -2.49 5.41 1.74
C SER A 101 -3.43 4.86 2.83
N GLY A 102 -4.09 3.72 2.60
CA GLY A 102 -4.84 3.01 3.64
C GLY A 102 -3.91 2.60 4.80
N TRP A 103 -4.29 2.99 6.04
CA TRP A 103 -3.38 2.91 7.19
C TRP A 103 -2.84 1.50 7.48
N SER A 104 -3.64 0.47 7.28
CA SER A 104 -3.19 -0.93 7.46
C SER A 104 -2.02 -1.27 6.51
N THR A 105 -2.15 -0.91 5.22
CA THR A 105 -1.09 -1.16 4.23
C THR A 105 0.16 -0.33 4.53
N VAL A 106 0.00 0.92 5.01
CA VAL A 106 1.11 1.78 5.43
C VAL A 106 1.91 1.13 6.56
N VAL A 107 1.22 0.69 7.62
CA VAL A 107 1.86 0.02 8.77
C VAL A 107 2.58 -1.25 8.35
N GLU A 108 1.92 -2.11 7.56
CA GLU A 108 2.51 -3.36 7.08
C GLU A 108 3.73 -3.11 6.17
N ALA A 109 3.66 -2.11 5.28
CA ALA A 109 4.78 -1.76 4.41
C ALA A 109 6.01 -1.29 5.20
N ILE A 110 5.82 -0.39 6.15
CA ILE A 110 6.91 0.14 6.99
C ILE A 110 7.49 -0.96 7.89
N GLN A 111 6.67 -1.86 8.41
CA GLN A 111 7.12 -3.00 9.20
C GLN A 111 8.15 -3.86 8.45
N PHE A 112 8.02 -3.94 7.13
CA PHE A 112 8.94 -4.68 6.26
C PHE A 112 9.94 -3.78 5.52
N GLU A 113 10.09 -2.51 5.90
CA GLU A 113 11.03 -1.56 5.28
C GLU A 113 10.72 -1.26 3.80
N ARG A 114 9.44 -1.26 3.41
CA ARG A 114 9.04 -0.99 2.03
C ARG A 114 8.78 0.49 1.84
N ALA A 115 9.42 1.08 0.82
CA ALA A 115 9.21 2.48 0.48
C ALA A 115 7.77 2.72 0.00
N LEU A 116 7.15 3.80 0.46
CA LEU A 116 5.76 4.11 0.17
C LEU A 116 5.65 5.09 -1.01
N ILE A 117 4.85 4.68 -2.01
CA ILE A 117 4.43 5.50 -3.13
C ILE A 117 2.91 5.58 -3.08
N LEU A 118 2.36 6.77 -3.00
CA LEU A 118 0.96 7.00 -2.71
C LEU A 118 0.22 7.54 -3.95
N LEU A 119 -0.96 6.98 -4.18
CA LEU A 119 -1.94 7.47 -5.16
C LEU A 119 -3.32 7.40 -4.51
N THR A 120 -3.82 8.53 -4.01
CA THR A 120 -5.05 8.61 -3.21
C THR A 120 -6.29 8.76 -4.09
N PHE A 121 -7.43 8.26 -3.63
CA PHE A 121 -8.72 8.31 -4.36
C PHE A 121 -9.87 8.86 -3.51
N LEU A 122 -9.88 8.60 -2.20
CA LEU A 122 -10.94 8.99 -1.28
C LEU A 122 -10.45 10.06 -0.30
N VAL A 123 -11.37 10.81 0.29
CA VAL A 123 -11.10 12.04 1.09
C VAL A 123 -10.14 11.81 2.28
N ASP A 124 -10.35 10.76 3.06
CA ASP A 124 -9.52 10.43 4.24
C ASP A 124 -8.09 10.03 3.86
N GLN A 125 -7.93 9.43 2.69
CA GLN A 125 -6.62 9.01 2.18
C GLN A 125 -5.70 10.20 1.92
N GLY A 126 -6.26 11.33 1.50
CA GLY A 126 -5.52 12.58 1.32
C GLY A 126 -4.90 13.10 2.62
N LEU A 127 -5.60 12.97 3.74
CA LEU A 127 -5.09 13.36 5.07
C LEU A 127 -3.92 12.48 5.49
N HIS A 128 -4.05 11.16 5.34
CA HIS A 128 -2.96 10.22 5.62
C HIS A 128 -1.75 10.48 4.73
N ALA A 129 -1.97 10.70 3.42
CA ALA A 129 -0.91 11.00 2.47
C ALA A 129 -0.17 12.29 2.83
N SER A 130 -0.89 13.37 3.15
CA SER A 130 -0.30 14.65 3.55
C SER A 130 0.58 14.50 4.78
N PHE A 131 0.12 13.77 5.81
CA PHE A 131 0.91 13.47 6.99
C PHE A 131 2.19 12.70 6.65
N LEU A 132 2.09 11.63 5.84
CA LEU A 132 3.22 10.79 5.47
C LEU A 132 4.26 11.55 4.62
N VAL A 133 3.80 12.44 3.74
CA VAL A 133 4.66 13.31 2.91
C VAL A 133 5.37 14.35 3.77
N GLU A 134 4.64 15.02 4.68
CA GLU A 134 5.24 15.97 5.63
C GLU A 134 6.37 15.34 6.44
N LYS A 135 6.16 14.09 6.88
CA LYS A 135 7.17 13.31 7.63
C LYS A 135 8.24 12.66 6.74
N LYS A 136 8.24 12.90 5.43
CA LYS A 136 9.16 12.30 4.44
C LYS A 136 9.13 10.76 4.45
N MET A 137 8.02 10.18 4.85
CA MET A 137 7.81 8.74 4.92
C MET A 137 7.31 8.14 3.62
N ALA A 138 6.74 8.98 2.74
CA ALA A 138 6.14 8.54 1.49
C ALA A 138 6.31 9.60 0.39
N TYR A 139 6.25 9.13 -0.84
CA TYR A 139 6.14 9.97 -2.03
C TYR A 139 4.71 9.93 -2.55
N LEU A 140 4.09 11.08 -2.75
CA LEU A 140 2.76 11.20 -3.34
C LEU A 140 2.89 11.48 -4.84
N ILE A 141 2.28 10.65 -5.66
CA ILE A 141 2.23 10.84 -7.11
C ILE A 141 1.51 12.16 -7.41
N PRO A 142 2.13 13.06 -8.19
CA PRO A 142 1.51 14.33 -8.54
C PRO A 142 0.21 14.14 -9.32
N ARG A 143 -0.73 15.06 -9.11
CA ARG A 143 -1.99 15.15 -9.87
C ARG A 143 -2.13 16.54 -10.48
N ASP A 144 -2.88 16.66 -11.55
CA ASP A 144 -3.29 17.97 -12.09
C ASP A 144 -4.19 18.65 -11.04
N GLU A 145 -3.82 19.88 -10.65
CA GLU A 145 -4.54 20.64 -9.61
C GLU A 145 -5.95 21.06 -10.05
N ARG A 146 -6.22 21.09 -11.36
CA ARG A 146 -7.50 21.55 -11.91
C ARG A 146 -8.60 20.52 -11.86
N ASP A 147 -8.25 19.24 -12.10
CA ASP A 147 -9.23 18.15 -12.23
C ASP A 147 -8.89 16.90 -11.41
N GLY A 148 -7.72 16.90 -10.76
CA GLY A 148 -7.27 15.76 -9.95
C GLY A 148 -6.79 14.55 -10.77
N SER A 149 -6.65 14.68 -12.10
CA SER A 149 -6.17 13.61 -12.96
C SER A 149 -4.67 13.33 -12.74
N PHE A 150 -4.22 12.17 -13.17
CA PHE A 150 -2.81 11.78 -13.23
C PHE A 150 -2.54 11.01 -14.52
N THR A 151 -1.28 10.92 -14.92
CA THR A 151 -0.86 10.23 -16.13
C THR A 151 0.04 9.04 -15.83
N GLY A 152 0.11 8.09 -16.75
CA GLY A 152 1.03 6.96 -16.67
C GLY A 152 2.49 7.40 -16.59
N ASP A 153 2.86 8.49 -17.26
CA ASP A 153 4.22 9.05 -17.17
C ASP A 153 4.55 9.48 -15.74
N LEU A 154 3.65 10.21 -15.06
CA LEU A 154 3.84 10.62 -13.66
C LEU A 154 3.92 9.42 -12.72
N VAL A 155 3.11 8.38 -12.96
CA VAL A 155 3.19 7.12 -12.21
C VAL A 155 4.55 6.47 -12.43
N ALA A 156 5.00 6.33 -13.67
CA ALA A 156 6.28 5.70 -14.01
C ALA A 156 7.48 6.47 -13.43
N GLU A 157 7.49 7.80 -13.55
CA GLU A 157 8.52 8.65 -12.98
C GLU A 157 8.59 8.54 -11.47
N SER A 158 7.43 8.57 -10.79
CA SER A 158 7.33 8.41 -9.35
C SER A 158 7.86 7.05 -8.88
N LEU A 159 7.51 5.99 -9.59
CA LEU A 159 8.01 4.64 -9.31
C LEU A 159 9.53 4.57 -9.47
N ARG A 160 10.09 5.08 -10.57
CA ARG A 160 11.55 5.10 -10.79
C ARG A 160 12.26 5.98 -9.76
N LEU A 161 11.69 7.15 -9.44
CA LEU A 161 12.25 8.04 -8.42
C LEU A 161 12.40 7.31 -7.08
N VAL A 162 11.32 6.72 -6.57
CA VAL A 162 11.34 6.11 -5.24
C VAL A 162 12.13 4.81 -5.23
N MET A 163 12.04 3.99 -6.26
CA MET A 163 12.64 2.65 -6.28
C MET A 163 14.12 2.64 -6.66
N VAL A 164 14.54 3.54 -7.56
CA VAL A 164 15.85 3.43 -8.22
C VAL A 164 16.70 4.69 -8.06
N ALA A 165 16.12 5.86 -8.28
CA ALA A 165 16.89 7.11 -8.32
C ALA A 165 17.56 7.44 -6.98
N GLN A 166 18.67 8.18 -7.06
CA GLN A 166 19.41 8.61 -5.86
C GLN A 166 18.59 9.60 -5.02
N GLU A 167 17.81 10.44 -5.66
CA GLU A 167 16.91 11.44 -5.05
C GLU A 167 15.84 10.74 -4.17
N GLY A 168 15.38 9.57 -4.58
CA GLY A 168 14.40 8.78 -3.82
C GLY A 168 15.01 7.96 -2.67
N LYS A 169 16.34 7.99 -2.50
CA LYS A 169 17.01 7.24 -1.41
C LYS A 169 16.45 7.59 -0.04
N MET A 170 16.07 8.85 0.17
CA MET A 170 15.49 9.29 1.44
C MET A 170 14.25 8.50 1.84
N TYR A 171 13.35 8.19 0.91
CA TYR A 171 12.13 7.41 1.19
C TYR A 171 12.46 5.97 1.58
N ARG A 172 13.46 5.36 0.91
CA ARG A 172 13.92 4.00 1.22
C ARG A 172 14.63 3.94 2.57
N ASP A 173 15.39 4.96 2.92
CA ASP A 173 16.09 5.02 4.22
C ASP A 173 15.10 5.29 5.36
N THR A 174 14.16 6.24 5.18
CA THR A 174 13.11 6.51 6.17
C THR A 174 12.27 5.26 6.45
N ALA A 175 11.93 4.46 5.42
CA ALA A 175 11.20 3.21 5.62
C ALA A 175 11.97 2.23 6.54
N LYS A 176 13.30 2.16 6.40
CA LYS A 176 14.16 1.34 7.28
C LYS A 176 14.21 1.87 8.71
N GLU A 177 14.40 3.19 8.87
CA GLU A 177 14.45 3.86 10.17
C GLU A 177 13.14 3.67 10.95
N MET A 178 12.01 3.79 10.26
CA MET A 178 10.68 3.69 10.87
C MET A 178 10.28 2.26 11.26
N ARG A 179 10.97 1.24 10.76
CA ARG A 179 10.72 -0.16 11.14
C ARG A 179 10.72 -0.36 12.65
N GLY A 180 11.68 0.24 13.38
CA GLY A 180 11.77 0.14 14.83
C GLY A 180 10.55 0.69 15.57
N LEU A 181 9.77 1.58 14.95
CA LEU A 181 8.53 2.12 15.50
C LEU A 181 7.34 1.19 15.23
N PHE A 182 7.22 0.68 14.01
CA PHE A 182 6.04 -0.07 13.55
C PHE A 182 6.22 -1.59 13.63
N GLY A 183 7.45 -2.10 13.59
CA GLY A 183 7.78 -3.54 13.65
C GLY A 183 8.16 -4.04 15.05
N ASP A 184 8.28 -3.17 16.05
CA ASP A 184 8.59 -3.56 17.42
C ASP A 184 7.35 -4.15 18.11
N ARG A 185 7.27 -5.49 18.10
CA ARG A 185 6.16 -6.24 18.69
C ARG A 185 6.01 -5.99 20.19
N TYR A 186 7.12 -5.90 20.93
CA TYR A 186 7.07 -5.65 22.37
C TYR A 186 6.44 -4.28 22.69
N ARG A 187 6.76 -3.26 21.89
CA ARG A 187 6.14 -1.94 22.00
C ARG A 187 4.63 -1.99 21.70
N GLN A 188 4.24 -2.71 20.64
CA GLN A 188 2.83 -2.85 20.27
C GLN A 188 2.04 -3.62 21.35
N ASP A 189 2.57 -4.71 21.87
CA ASP A 189 1.96 -5.46 22.95
C ASP A 189 1.76 -4.59 24.20
N ARG A 190 2.73 -3.75 24.57
CA ARG A 190 2.58 -2.77 25.66
C ARG A 190 1.43 -1.77 25.44
N TYR A 191 1.21 -1.30 24.23
CA TYR A 191 0.06 -0.42 23.95
C TYR A 191 -1.26 -1.17 24.13
N VAL A 192 -1.34 -2.41 23.70
CA VAL A 192 -2.52 -3.26 23.93
C VAL A 192 -2.76 -3.49 25.42
N ASP A 193 -1.72 -3.86 26.18
CA ASP A 193 -1.82 -4.09 27.63
C ASP A 193 -2.26 -2.82 28.39
N ASN A 194 -1.71 -1.67 28.04
CA ASN A 194 -2.11 -0.39 28.61
C ASN A 194 -3.59 -0.08 28.32
N PHE A 195 -4.03 -0.33 27.10
CA PHE A 195 -5.43 -0.13 26.71
C PHE A 195 -6.38 -1.08 27.44
N LEU A 196 -6.01 -2.35 27.56
CA LEU A 196 -6.77 -3.34 28.34
C LEU A 196 -6.84 -2.94 29.81
N GLY A 197 -5.72 -2.50 30.41
CA GLY A 197 -5.67 -2.00 31.77
C GLY A 197 -6.60 -0.80 31.99
N PHE A 198 -6.62 0.14 31.04
CA PHE A 198 -7.54 1.28 31.04
C PHE A 198 -9.01 0.83 31.02
N LEU A 199 -9.39 -0.07 30.09
CA LEU A 199 -10.76 -0.58 30.02
C LEU A 199 -11.20 -1.29 31.29
N LEU A 200 -10.35 -2.15 31.87
CA LEU A 200 -10.65 -2.88 33.11
C LEU A 200 -10.82 -1.96 34.30
N SER A 201 -10.01 -0.91 34.42
CA SER A 201 -10.14 0.08 35.50
C SER A 201 -11.46 0.85 35.44
N HIS A 202 -11.89 1.26 34.23
CA HIS A 202 -13.14 1.99 34.02
C HIS A 202 -14.40 1.12 34.11
N SER A 203 -14.30 -0.15 33.74
CA SER A 203 -15.40 -1.10 33.92
C SER A 203 -15.70 -1.38 35.39
N ARG A 204 -14.66 -1.49 36.26
CA ARG A 204 -14.81 -1.70 37.71
C ARG A 204 -15.36 -0.47 38.46
N SER A 205 -15.07 0.74 37.97
CA SER A 205 -15.63 1.97 38.53
C SER A 205 -17.15 2.03 38.36
N LYS A 206 -17.66 1.74 37.17
CA LYS A 206 -19.11 1.68 36.87
C LYS A 206 -19.88 0.60 37.65
N ALA A 207 -19.22 -0.50 38.02
CA ALA A 207 -19.85 -1.54 38.83
C ALA A 207 -19.98 -1.15 40.29
N LYS A 208 -19.04 -0.34 40.83
CA LYS A 208 -19.12 0.18 42.20
C LYS A 208 -20.18 1.26 42.38
N ASP A 209 -20.35 2.13 41.37
CA ASP A 209 -21.34 3.21 41.42
C ASP A 209 -22.79 2.68 41.38
N LYS A 210 -23.01 1.48 40.77
CA LYS A 210 -24.33 0.82 40.77
C LYS A 210 -24.68 0.16 42.11
N GLN A 211 -23.69 -0.26 42.92
CA GLN A 211 -23.92 -0.89 44.22
C GLN A 211 -24.18 0.15 45.37
N ILE A 212 -24.02 1.44 45.10
CA ILE A 212 -24.25 2.52 46.12
C ILE A 212 -25.66 3.12 45.95
N HIS A 213 -26.39 2.77 44.89
CA HIS A 213 -27.74 3.30 44.62
C HIS A 213 -28.86 2.25 44.67
N ASP A 214 -28.59 1.02 45.11
CA ASP A 214 -29.55 -0.01 45.53
C ASP A 214 -29.49 -0.17 47.07
#